data_15f23f5ae96754a845f9b1dd85665d73
#
_entry.id   15f23f5ae96754a845f9b1dd85665d73
#
_cell.length_a   1.000
_cell.length_b   1.000
_cell.length_c   1.000
_cell.angle_alpha   90.00
_cell.angle_beta   90.00
_cell.angle_gamma   90.00
#
_symmetry.space_group_name_H-M   'P 1'
#
loop_
_entity.id
_entity.type
_entity.pdbx_description
1 polymer ?
#
loop_
_entity_poly.entity_id
_entity_poly.type
_entity_poly.pdbx_seq_one_letter_code
_entity_poly.pdbx_strand_id
1 'polypeptide(L)'
;MKTAFRIGASALVISMAASATFAQDLQIENEDWWRTAGAQFEGVTIRGVTESTPPSSYISDVLAPKFEELTGIQVEVETTSWDQMYDKAIKDMEAGTGIYDMVYIEQDIVYAYLSRNFLVNLTDALAAKPEIAAPTYSEANFTTFADNFRGAEDGDLYGVPMEAFIKVYLYRTDLFGDPEIQAAFQEQTGRALEPAKTHEEYAEIAQFFTAYYQEKGEEIWGTTAQAHTGHPASWYEFFESVAPTYGVYNWGIDPANNYAASVENGGRMNSDEAKEALAWWLSMRDIAPPESVQSTWTEVGTTFAAGRAAQGLVYGENAAWIASDESKSRVVGNVGVALPPLEEGVLEAAEAGEGYIGYYDGGAFGLPVGSQNQDAALLFLQFMALPEVQEEWAVAAPRITLTSTYDSPKVQELNTELGGYYDMLRDQGRLFKGAPEYTFHAQLREATAPIFYQILTGEIAPEEGLDQMAAKAEEELTNLGYRQ
;
A
#
# COMPACT_ATOMS: atom_id res chain seq x y z
N MET A 1 26.48 36.55 -32.80
CA MET A 1 26.63 35.09 -32.85
C MET A 1 25.63 34.53 -31.83
N LYS A 2 24.51 33.97 -32.32
CA LYS A 2 23.44 33.38 -31.50
C LYS A 2 23.62 31.86 -31.61
N THR A 3 24.04 31.22 -30.53
CA THR A 3 24.11 29.76 -30.43
C THR A 3 22.83 29.28 -29.77
N ALA A 4 21.95 28.65 -30.52
CA ALA A 4 20.75 28.03 -30.05
C ALA A 4 21.10 26.64 -29.50
N PHE A 5 20.81 26.41 -28.23
CA PHE A 5 20.83 25.06 -27.60
C PHE A 5 19.56 24.34 -28.03
N ARG A 6 19.71 23.27 -28.77
CA ARG A 6 18.67 22.24 -28.98
C ARG A 6 18.89 21.20 -27.93
N ILE A 7 18.04 21.13 -26.91
CA ILE A 7 17.92 20.03 -25.97
C ILE A 7 16.64 19.25 -26.32
N GLY A 8 16.75 18.12 -26.50
CA GLY A 8 16.40 16.79 -26.78
C GLY A 8 14.94 16.42 -26.58
N ALA A 9 14.38 15.91 -27.67
CA ALA A 9 13.11 15.19 -27.73
C ALA A 9 13.37 13.66 -27.74
N SER A 10 14.27 13.15 -26.90
CA SER A 10 14.63 11.72 -26.95
C SER A 10 14.11 10.87 -25.77
N ALA A 11 13.66 11.49 -24.68
CA ALA A 11 13.18 10.74 -23.50
C ALA A 11 11.72 10.26 -23.64
N LEU A 12 10.90 10.95 -24.44
CA LEU A 12 9.47 10.62 -24.60
C LEU A 12 9.22 9.40 -25.50
N VAL A 13 10.17 9.09 -26.41
CA VAL A 13 10.01 8.01 -27.41
C VAL A 13 10.35 6.65 -26.84
N ILE A 14 11.19 6.56 -25.81
CA ILE A 14 11.60 5.28 -25.21
C ILE A 14 10.50 4.72 -24.28
N SER A 15 9.81 5.58 -23.55
CA SER A 15 8.68 5.16 -22.69
C SER A 15 7.50 4.61 -23.53
N MET A 16 7.11 5.30 -24.59
CA MET A 16 6.03 4.84 -25.48
C MET A 16 6.37 3.53 -26.23
N ALA A 17 7.64 3.28 -26.54
CA ALA A 17 8.05 2.06 -27.24
C ALA A 17 8.05 0.83 -26.31
N ALA A 18 8.37 0.99 -25.04
CA ALA A 18 8.31 -0.10 -24.06
C ALA A 18 6.85 -0.46 -23.72
N SER A 19 6.02 0.53 -23.44
CA SER A 19 4.58 0.32 -23.17
C SER A 19 3.85 -0.34 -24.34
N ALA A 20 4.14 0.06 -25.57
CA ALA A 20 3.57 -0.56 -26.77
C ALA A 20 4.02 -2.02 -26.96
N THR A 21 5.21 -2.40 -26.50
CA THR A 21 5.70 -3.76 -26.58
C THR A 21 4.97 -4.68 -25.58
N PHE A 22 4.79 -4.23 -24.33
CA PHE A 22 4.05 -4.98 -23.32
C PHE A 22 2.57 -5.17 -23.70
N ALA A 23 1.91 -4.15 -24.25
CA ALA A 23 0.51 -4.26 -24.71
C ALA A 23 0.32 -5.26 -25.87
N GLN A 24 1.34 -5.42 -26.73
CA GLN A 24 1.31 -6.37 -27.84
C GLN A 24 1.50 -7.84 -27.39
N ASP A 25 2.15 -8.08 -26.26
CA ASP A 25 2.43 -9.43 -25.76
C ASP A 25 1.32 -9.99 -24.85
N LEU A 26 0.42 -9.14 -24.33
CA LEU A 26 -0.69 -9.57 -23.49
C LEU A 26 -1.71 -10.38 -24.31
N GLN A 27 -1.72 -11.69 -24.10
CA GLN A 27 -2.63 -12.63 -24.74
C GLN A 27 -3.87 -12.82 -23.89
N ILE A 28 -5.05 -12.56 -24.44
CA ILE A 28 -6.33 -12.66 -23.72
C ILE A 28 -7.06 -13.92 -24.17
N GLU A 29 -7.52 -14.72 -23.22
CA GLU A 29 -8.38 -15.84 -23.50
C GLU A 29 -9.79 -15.37 -23.91
N ASN A 30 -10.44 -16.14 -24.77
CA ASN A 30 -11.80 -15.86 -25.23
C ASN A 30 -12.00 -14.46 -25.88
N GLU A 31 -11.05 -13.98 -26.68
CA GLU A 31 -11.13 -12.67 -27.35
C GLU A 31 -12.46 -12.44 -28.10
N ASP A 32 -13.00 -13.49 -28.76
CA ASP A 32 -14.29 -13.39 -29.47
C ASP A 32 -15.46 -13.04 -28.54
N TRP A 33 -15.40 -13.51 -27.28
CA TRP A 33 -16.40 -13.15 -26.29
C TRP A 33 -16.27 -11.64 -25.93
N TRP A 34 -15.05 -11.17 -25.69
CA TRP A 34 -14.79 -9.77 -25.37
C TRP A 34 -15.24 -8.83 -26.49
N ARG A 35 -14.94 -9.19 -27.75
CA ARG A 35 -15.41 -8.45 -28.94
C ARG A 35 -16.93 -8.41 -29.01
N THR A 36 -17.59 -9.52 -28.72
CA THR A 36 -19.04 -9.62 -28.74
C THR A 36 -19.69 -8.82 -27.62
N ALA A 37 -19.20 -8.96 -26.39
CA ALA A 37 -19.73 -8.26 -25.23
C ALA A 37 -19.50 -6.74 -25.32
N GLY A 38 -18.33 -6.31 -25.84
CA GLY A 38 -17.97 -4.91 -26.02
C GLY A 38 -18.72 -4.21 -27.16
N ALA A 39 -19.15 -4.94 -28.20
CA ALA A 39 -19.71 -4.34 -29.42
C ALA A 39 -20.94 -3.42 -29.17
N GLN A 40 -21.71 -3.67 -28.12
CA GLN A 40 -22.87 -2.82 -27.76
C GLN A 40 -22.44 -1.47 -27.13
N PHE A 41 -21.16 -1.33 -26.75
CA PHE A 41 -20.58 -0.15 -26.10
C PHE A 41 -19.49 0.49 -26.97
N GLU A 42 -19.37 0.11 -28.24
CA GLU A 42 -18.35 0.66 -29.17
C GLU A 42 -18.40 2.19 -29.18
N GLY A 43 -17.24 2.83 -28.97
CA GLY A 43 -17.08 4.28 -28.92
C GLY A 43 -17.48 4.94 -27.58
N VAL A 44 -17.92 4.17 -26.59
CA VAL A 44 -18.10 4.67 -25.22
C VAL A 44 -16.73 4.95 -24.61
N THR A 45 -16.61 6.06 -23.88
CA THR A 45 -15.43 6.38 -23.06
C THR A 45 -15.83 6.22 -21.59
N ILE A 46 -15.12 5.34 -20.87
CA ILE A 46 -15.21 5.22 -19.41
C ILE A 46 -14.05 5.95 -18.77
N ARG A 47 -14.30 6.61 -17.63
CA ARG A 47 -13.31 7.41 -16.91
C ARG A 47 -13.06 6.90 -15.52
N GLY A 48 -11.77 6.76 -15.18
CA GLY A 48 -11.32 6.40 -13.84
C GLY A 48 -10.48 7.50 -13.19
N VAL A 49 -10.44 7.53 -11.87
CA VAL A 49 -9.49 8.33 -11.10
C VAL A 49 -8.79 7.43 -10.08
N THR A 50 -7.45 7.54 -10.02
CA THR A 50 -6.61 6.68 -9.16
C THR A 50 -5.40 7.45 -8.65
N GLU A 51 -4.72 6.87 -7.67
CA GLU A 51 -3.42 7.33 -7.22
C GLU A 51 -2.34 7.07 -8.27
N SER A 52 -1.29 7.88 -8.27
CA SER A 52 -0.14 7.74 -9.17
C SER A 52 0.85 6.70 -8.60
N THR A 53 0.59 5.43 -8.89
CA THR A 53 1.40 4.27 -8.49
C THR A 53 1.88 3.48 -9.72
N PRO A 54 2.89 2.61 -9.60
CA PRO A 54 3.28 1.70 -10.69
C PRO A 54 2.13 0.83 -11.22
N PRO A 55 1.29 0.20 -10.36
CA PRO A 55 0.10 -0.51 -10.83
C PRO A 55 -0.87 0.36 -11.63
N SER A 56 -1.13 1.58 -11.19
CA SER A 56 -2.01 2.52 -11.90
C SER A 56 -1.47 2.93 -13.27
N SER A 57 -0.15 3.10 -13.39
CA SER A 57 0.49 3.38 -14.68
C SER A 57 0.32 2.22 -15.66
N TYR A 58 0.40 0.98 -15.19
CA TYR A 58 0.18 -0.20 -16.03
C TYR A 58 -1.25 -0.27 -16.59
N ILE A 59 -2.26 0.17 -15.83
CA ILE A 59 -3.64 0.28 -16.32
C ILE A 59 -3.68 1.22 -17.53
N SER A 60 -3.13 2.43 -17.40
CA SER A 60 -3.17 3.44 -18.47
C SER A 60 -2.34 3.05 -19.68
N ASP A 61 -1.15 2.47 -19.45
CA ASP A 61 -0.15 2.24 -20.48
C ASP A 61 -0.35 0.92 -21.23
N VAL A 62 -0.96 -0.09 -20.57
CA VAL A 62 -1.08 -1.46 -21.10
C VAL A 62 -2.53 -1.94 -21.16
N LEU A 63 -3.25 -1.91 -20.04
CA LEU A 63 -4.58 -2.53 -19.97
C LEU A 63 -5.64 -1.75 -20.76
N ALA A 64 -5.66 -0.43 -20.64
CA ALA A 64 -6.62 0.42 -21.35
C ALA A 64 -6.49 0.29 -22.87
N PRO A 65 -5.30 0.40 -23.49
CA PRO A 65 -5.15 0.18 -24.93
C PRO A 65 -5.54 -1.22 -25.39
N LYS A 66 -5.21 -2.27 -24.60
CA LYS A 66 -5.57 -3.65 -24.96
C LYS A 66 -7.06 -3.90 -24.86
N PHE A 67 -7.72 -3.35 -23.85
CA PHE A 67 -9.18 -3.43 -23.71
C PHE A 67 -9.91 -2.69 -24.83
N GLU A 68 -9.45 -1.50 -25.22
CA GLU A 68 -10.00 -0.74 -26.36
C GLU A 68 -9.85 -1.52 -27.67
N GLU A 69 -8.68 -2.15 -27.93
CA GLU A 69 -8.48 -3.01 -29.11
C GLU A 69 -9.51 -4.15 -29.19
N LEU A 70 -9.83 -4.75 -28.03
CA LEU A 70 -10.74 -5.89 -27.97
C LEU A 70 -12.22 -5.49 -28.04
N THR A 71 -12.60 -4.40 -27.40
CA THR A 71 -14.01 -4.08 -27.12
C THR A 71 -14.52 -2.84 -27.84
N GLY A 72 -13.63 -1.97 -28.34
CA GLY A 72 -14.00 -0.65 -28.86
C GLY A 72 -14.39 0.36 -27.76
N ILE A 73 -14.26 0.02 -26.49
CA ILE A 73 -14.53 0.91 -25.35
C ILE A 73 -13.22 1.64 -24.99
N GLN A 74 -13.24 2.96 -24.97
CA GLN A 74 -12.11 3.78 -24.54
C GLN A 74 -12.04 3.84 -23.02
N VAL A 75 -10.81 3.78 -22.47
CA VAL A 75 -10.56 3.89 -21.03
C VAL A 75 -9.60 5.05 -20.77
N GLU A 76 -10.08 6.07 -20.09
CA GLU A 76 -9.29 7.22 -19.65
C GLU A 76 -9.11 7.15 -18.12
N VAL A 77 -7.87 6.98 -17.65
CA VAL A 77 -7.57 6.95 -16.22
C VAL A 77 -6.74 8.17 -15.83
N GLU A 78 -7.31 8.99 -14.97
CA GLU A 78 -6.61 10.11 -14.35
C GLU A 78 -5.80 9.62 -13.16
N THR A 79 -4.46 9.81 -13.20
CA THR A 79 -3.56 9.53 -12.09
C THR A 79 -3.17 10.82 -11.38
N THR A 80 -3.21 10.85 -10.06
CA THR A 80 -2.88 12.04 -9.26
C THR A 80 -2.37 11.63 -7.86
N SER A 81 -2.13 12.61 -6.96
CA SER A 81 -1.81 12.27 -5.58
C SER A 81 -3.03 11.69 -4.85
N TRP A 82 -2.78 10.90 -3.81
CA TRP A 82 -3.83 10.27 -3.01
C TRP A 82 -4.90 11.27 -2.54
N ASP A 83 -4.49 12.39 -1.93
CA ASP A 83 -5.42 13.42 -1.45
C ASP A 83 -6.30 14.01 -2.57
N GLN A 84 -5.72 14.24 -3.75
CA GLN A 84 -6.47 14.78 -4.89
C GLN A 84 -7.41 13.73 -5.49
N MET A 85 -6.99 12.48 -5.56
CA MET A 85 -7.83 11.37 -6.01
C MET A 85 -9.06 11.24 -5.11
N TYR A 86 -8.85 11.15 -3.79
CA TYR A 86 -9.94 11.09 -2.81
C TYR A 86 -10.91 12.28 -2.93
N ASP A 87 -10.36 13.51 -2.98
CA ASP A 87 -11.13 14.74 -3.12
C ASP A 87 -12.00 14.77 -4.39
N LYS A 88 -11.47 14.32 -5.51
CA LYS A 88 -12.20 14.27 -6.78
C LYS A 88 -13.29 13.22 -6.76
N ALA A 89 -12.96 12.02 -6.30
CA ALA A 89 -13.90 10.91 -6.20
C ALA A 89 -15.09 11.24 -5.28
N ILE A 90 -14.82 11.71 -4.06
CA ILE A 90 -15.87 12.00 -3.08
C ILE A 90 -16.78 13.15 -3.56
N LYS A 91 -16.21 14.23 -4.13
CA LYS A 91 -16.99 15.37 -4.64
C LYS A 91 -17.88 14.99 -5.82
N ASP A 92 -17.40 14.13 -6.72
CA ASP A 92 -18.22 13.62 -7.84
C ASP A 92 -19.39 12.78 -7.32
N MET A 93 -19.12 11.84 -6.41
CA MET A 93 -20.15 10.97 -5.85
C MET A 93 -21.17 11.73 -4.99
N GLU A 94 -20.74 12.70 -4.17
CA GLU A 94 -21.65 13.56 -3.38
C GLU A 94 -22.53 14.44 -4.27
N ALA A 95 -22.00 14.95 -5.36
CA ALA A 95 -22.75 15.76 -6.32
C ALA A 95 -23.62 14.93 -7.27
N GLY A 96 -23.34 13.62 -7.38
CA GLY A 96 -24.02 12.72 -8.33
C GLY A 96 -23.80 13.11 -9.78
N THR A 97 -22.62 13.70 -10.12
CA THR A 97 -22.37 14.23 -11.46
C THR A 97 -21.93 13.17 -12.46
N GLY A 98 -21.44 12.01 -11.99
CA GLY A 98 -21.04 10.88 -12.82
C GLY A 98 -19.89 11.25 -13.78
N ILE A 99 -18.92 12.04 -13.32
CA ILE A 99 -17.70 12.35 -14.06
C ILE A 99 -16.85 11.11 -14.21
N TYR A 100 -16.77 10.32 -13.13
CA TYR A 100 -16.01 9.09 -13.09
C TYR A 100 -16.94 7.87 -13.12
N ASP A 101 -16.54 6.90 -13.94
CA ASP A 101 -17.19 5.58 -14.02
C ASP A 101 -16.50 4.56 -13.13
N MET A 102 -15.25 4.83 -12.72
CA MET A 102 -14.47 4.04 -11.79
C MET A 102 -13.70 4.95 -10.85
N VAL A 103 -13.68 4.62 -9.58
CA VAL A 103 -12.90 5.35 -8.56
C VAL A 103 -12.02 4.37 -7.81
N TYR A 104 -10.76 4.76 -7.59
CA TYR A 104 -9.87 4.02 -6.70
C TYR A 104 -10.39 4.14 -5.27
N ILE A 105 -10.46 3.01 -4.62
CA ILE A 105 -10.87 2.88 -3.22
C ILE A 105 -9.82 2.09 -2.47
N GLU A 106 -9.29 2.66 -1.41
CA GLU A 106 -8.50 1.94 -0.43
C GLU A 106 -9.39 1.37 0.67
N GLN A 107 -8.87 0.42 1.39
CA GLN A 107 -9.53 -0.22 2.50
C GLN A 107 -9.87 0.75 3.65
N ASP A 108 -9.19 1.89 3.76
CA ASP A 108 -9.43 2.92 4.76
C ASP A 108 -10.58 3.86 4.40
N ILE A 109 -10.94 3.98 3.11
CA ILE A 109 -12.02 4.86 2.64
C ILE A 109 -13.27 4.12 2.19
N VAL A 110 -13.18 2.83 1.88
CA VAL A 110 -14.31 2.04 1.35
C VAL A 110 -15.52 2.08 2.28
N TYR A 111 -15.33 1.99 3.59
CA TYR A 111 -16.44 1.97 4.56
C TYR A 111 -17.22 3.28 4.58
N ALA A 112 -16.55 4.43 4.38
CA ALA A 112 -17.20 5.72 4.24
C ALA A 112 -18.05 5.79 2.95
N TYR A 113 -17.63 5.16 1.87
CA TYR A 113 -18.39 5.11 0.63
C TYR A 113 -19.58 4.14 0.72
N LEU A 114 -19.38 2.96 1.33
CA LEU A 114 -20.44 1.98 1.54
C LEU A 114 -21.56 2.52 2.45
N SER A 115 -21.20 3.19 3.55
CA SER A 115 -22.19 3.77 4.47
C SER A 115 -23.08 4.84 3.84
N ARG A 116 -22.63 5.44 2.72
CA ARG A 116 -23.36 6.45 1.95
C ARG A 116 -24.02 5.91 0.69
N ASN A 117 -23.89 4.60 0.42
CA ASN A 117 -24.40 3.94 -0.78
C ASN A 117 -23.83 4.59 -2.07
N PHE A 118 -22.55 4.91 -2.10
CA PHE A 118 -21.93 5.53 -3.27
C PHE A 118 -21.47 4.53 -4.32
N LEU A 119 -21.29 3.25 -3.95
CA LEU A 119 -20.76 2.22 -4.82
C LEU A 119 -21.85 1.23 -5.25
N VAL A 120 -21.73 0.74 -6.46
CA VAL A 120 -22.56 -0.33 -7.00
C VAL A 120 -22.12 -1.66 -6.40
N ASN A 121 -23.07 -2.49 -5.98
CA ASN A 121 -22.84 -3.89 -5.65
C ASN A 121 -22.48 -4.65 -6.93
N LEU A 122 -21.20 -5.03 -7.09
CA LEU A 122 -20.67 -5.65 -8.30
C LEU A 122 -21.17 -7.09 -8.47
N THR A 123 -21.33 -7.83 -7.35
CA THR A 123 -21.84 -9.20 -7.34
C THR A 123 -23.25 -9.23 -7.90
N ASP A 124 -24.15 -8.39 -7.38
CA ASP A 124 -25.52 -8.28 -7.84
C ASP A 124 -25.61 -7.76 -9.28
N ALA A 125 -24.78 -6.75 -9.64
CA ALA A 125 -24.78 -6.19 -10.98
C ALA A 125 -24.40 -7.23 -12.05
N LEU A 126 -23.41 -8.08 -11.78
CA LEU A 126 -23.01 -9.17 -12.68
C LEU A 126 -24.04 -10.29 -12.72
N ALA A 127 -24.64 -10.65 -11.58
CA ALA A 127 -25.70 -11.66 -11.53
C ALA A 127 -26.93 -11.24 -12.33
N ALA A 128 -27.25 -9.95 -12.38
CA ALA A 128 -28.36 -9.38 -13.13
C ALA A 128 -28.10 -9.29 -14.64
N LYS A 129 -26.84 -9.39 -15.11
CA LYS A 129 -26.41 -9.15 -16.50
C LYS A 129 -25.47 -10.25 -17.01
N PRO A 130 -25.97 -11.49 -17.12
CA PRO A 130 -25.15 -12.64 -17.51
C PRO A 130 -24.54 -12.49 -18.92
N GLU A 131 -25.10 -11.65 -19.79
CA GLU A 131 -24.58 -11.37 -21.13
C GLU A 131 -23.26 -10.60 -21.15
N ILE A 132 -22.92 -9.90 -20.06
CA ILE A 132 -21.63 -9.21 -19.87
C ILE A 132 -20.81 -9.83 -18.74
N ALA A 133 -21.22 -10.94 -18.15
CA ALA A 133 -20.43 -11.68 -17.19
C ALA A 133 -19.36 -12.51 -17.91
N ALA A 134 -18.09 -12.15 -17.75
CA ALA A 134 -16.99 -12.81 -18.43
C ALA A 134 -16.82 -14.27 -17.96
N PRO A 135 -16.65 -15.25 -18.88
CA PRO A 135 -16.64 -16.67 -18.54
C PRO A 135 -15.53 -17.09 -17.57
N THR A 136 -14.41 -16.36 -17.55
CA THR A 136 -13.22 -16.64 -16.73
C THR A 136 -13.18 -15.80 -15.46
N TYR A 137 -14.09 -14.82 -15.31
CA TYR A 137 -14.19 -14.02 -14.11
C TYR A 137 -14.86 -14.81 -12.98
N SER A 138 -14.25 -14.80 -11.80
CA SER A 138 -14.87 -15.34 -10.59
C SER A 138 -14.30 -14.64 -9.35
N GLU A 139 -15.18 -14.14 -8.52
CA GLU A 139 -14.81 -13.53 -7.24
C GLU A 139 -14.08 -14.52 -6.30
N ALA A 140 -14.33 -15.82 -6.44
CA ALA A 140 -13.66 -16.86 -5.67
C ALA A 140 -12.16 -17.02 -6.01
N ASN A 141 -11.70 -16.42 -7.11
CA ASN A 141 -10.29 -16.43 -7.51
C ASN A 141 -9.45 -15.38 -6.78
N PHE A 142 -10.08 -14.38 -6.17
CA PHE A 142 -9.36 -13.35 -5.42
C PHE A 142 -8.68 -13.92 -4.17
N THR A 143 -7.59 -13.28 -3.77
CA THR A 143 -6.99 -13.49 -2.45
C THR A 143 -7.90 -12.93 -1.36
N THR A 144 -7.63 -13.27 -0.11
CA THR A 144 -8.36 -12.73 1.05
C THR A 144 -8.31 -11.21 1.17
N PHE A 145 -7.40 -10.54 0.45
CA PHE A 145 -7.38 -9.08 0.39
C PHE A 145 -8.67 -8.47 -0.16
N ALA A 146 -9.38 -9.19 -1.04
CA ALA A 146 -10.67 -8.75 -1.57
C ALA A 146 -11.76 -8.59 -0.50
N ASP A 147 -11.60 -9.24 0.67
CA ASP A 147 -12.56 -9.16 1.77
C ASP A 147 -12.66 -7.73 2.33
N ASN A 148 -11.60 -6.91 2.17
CA ASN A 148 -11.63 -5.49 2.53
C ASN A 148 -12.62 -4.65 1.69
N PHE A 149 -13.05 -5.15 0.54
CA PHE A 149 -13.97 -4.46 -0.39
C PHE A 149 -15.34 -5.13 -0.46
N ARG A 150 -15.68 -5.96 0.54
CA ARG A 150 -17.00 -6.58 0.67
C ARG A 150 -17.87 -5.83 1.64
N GLY A 151 -19.17 -5.81 1.36
CA GLY A 151 -20.17 -5.30 2.28
C GLY A 151 -20.27 -6.16 3.53
N ALA A 152 -20.29 -5.54 4.71
CA ALA A 152 -20.36 -6.25 5.99
C ALA A 152 -21.69 -6.99 6.22
N GLU A 153 -22.77 -6.55 5.56
CA GLU A 153 -24.12 -7.10 5.74
C GLU A 153 -24.43 -8.21 4.73
N ASP A 154 -23.99 -8.06 3.47
CA ASP A 154 -24.33 -8.93 2.35
C ASP A 154 -23.17 -9.86 1.94
N GLY A 155 -21.93 -9.50 2.24
CA GLY A 155 -20.73 -10.22 1.82
C GLY A 155 -20.39 -10.04 0.34
N ASP A 156 -21.13 -9.18 -0.39
CA ASP A 156 -20.96 -8.91 -1.79
C ASP A 156 -19.79 -7.97 -2.07
N LEU A 157 -19.23 -8.04 -3.28
CA LEU A 157 -18.08 -7.26 -3.70
C LEU A 157 -18.50 -5.88 -4.21
N TYR A 158 -17.83 -4.83 -3.76
CA TYR A 158 -18.03 -3.43 -4.16
C TYR A 158 -16.80 -2.81 -4.85
N GLY A 159 -15.69 -3.53 -4.90
CA GLY A 159 -14.48 -3.10 -5.59
C GLY A 159 -13.66 -4.28 -6.10
N VAL A 160 -13.20 -4.21 -7.35
CA VAL A 160 -12.29 -5.20 -7.92
C VAL A 160 -10.86 -4.86 -7.50
N PRO A 161 -10.18 -5.72 -6.71
CA PRO A 161 -8.82 -5.46 -6.24
C PRO A 161 -7.83 -5.23 -7.38
N MET A 162 -7.07 -4.15 -7.29
CA MET A 162 -6.04 -3.82 -8.26
C MET A 162 -4.63 -3.80 -7.65
N GLU A 163 -4.53 -3.55 -6.36
CA GLU A 163 -3.28 -3.53 -5.60
C GLU A 163 -3.47 -4.34 -4.31
N ALA A 164 -2.45 -5.11 -3.95
CA ALA A 164 -2.41 -5.86 -2.68
C ALA A 164 -0.96 -6.09 -2.31
N PHE A 165 -0.49 -5.49 -1.23
CA PHE A 165 0.88 -5.59 -0.74
C PHE A 165 0.95 -5.41 0.78
N ILE A 166 1.98 -5.97 1.39
CA ILE A 166 2.27 -5.80 2.83
C ILE A 166 3.47 -4.87 2.99
N LYS A 167 3.52 -4.15 4.08
CA LYS A 167 4.72 -3.42 4.47
C LYS A 167 5.69 -4.39 5.13
N VAL A 168 6.92 -4.45 4.61
CA VAL A 168 7.91 -5.45 4.98
C VAL A 168 9.20 -4.83 5.48
N TYR A 169 9.97 -5.62 6.20
CA TYR A 169 11.34 -5.32 6.57
C TYR A 169 12.27 -5.74 5.42
N LEU A 170 12.84 -4.74 4.72
CA LEU A 170 13.91 -4.95 3.75
C LEU A 170 15.28 -4.76 4.41
N TYR A 171 16.25 -5.59 4.00
CA TYR A 171 17.64 -5.46 4.45
C TYR A 171 18.62 -5.75 3.31
N ARG A 172 19.84 -5.21 3.42
CA ARG A 172 20.92 -5.35 2.44
C ARG A 172 21.67 -6.64 2.64
N THR A 173 21.42 -7.65 1.80
CA THR A 173 22.06 -8.97 1.93
C THR A 173 23.57 -8.92 1.75
N ASP A 174 24.09 -7.99 0.93
CA ASP A 174 25.53 -7.78 0.75
C ASP A 174 26.19 -7.22 2.03
N LEU A 175 25.52 -6.33 2.75
CA LEU A 175 26.04 -5.77 4.00
C LEU A 175 25.93 -6.77 5.17
N PHE A 176 24.77 -7.45 5.27
CA PHE A 176 24.57 -8.47 6.29
C PHE A 176 25.41 -9.72 6.07
N GLY A 177 25.78 -10.02 4.82
CA GLY A 177 26.63 -11.16 4.46
C GLY A 177 28.12 -10.86 4.44
N ASP A 178 28.54 -9.60 4.57
CA ASP A 178 29.95 -9.21 4.54
C ASP A 178 30.71 -9.74 5.77
N PRO A 179 31.79 -10.54 5.60
CA PRO A 179 32.50 -11.12 6.75
C PRO A 179 33.18 -10.10 7.67
N GLU A 180 33.61 -8.93 7.15
CA GLU A 180 34.22 -7.88 7.95
C GLU A 180 33.16 -7.20 8.82
N ILE A 181 32.00 -6.90 8.23
CA ILE A 181 30.87 -6.29 8.94
C ILE A 181 30.32 -7.26 10.00
N GLN A 182 30.15 -8.54 9.65
CA GLN A 182 29.71 -9.56 10.61
C GLN A 182 30.67 -9.67 11.80
N ALA A 183 31.97 -9.69 11.56
CA ALA A 183 32.98 -9.75 12.63
C ALA A 183 32.92 -8.50 13.52
N ALA A 184 32.81 -7.32 12.93
CA ALA A 184 32.70 -6.06 13.67
C ALA A 184 31.42 -6.00 14.52
N PHE A 185 30.27 -6.43 13.97
CA PHE A 185 29.02 -6.50 14.72
C PHE A 185 29.10 -7.49 15.88
N GLN A 186 29.64 -8.68 15.62
CA GLN A 186 29.84 -9.70 16.66
C GLN A 186 30.81 -9.25 17.78
N GLU A 187 31.88 -8.52 17.44
CA GLU A 187 32.81 -7.95 18.42
C GLU A 187 32.11 -6.91 19.32
N GLN A 188 31.25 -6.09 18.72
CA GLN A 188 30.56 -5.03 19.45
C GLN A 188 29.38 -5.56 20.30
N THR A 189 28.59 -6.49 19.78
CA THR A 189 27.29 -6.90 20.37
C THR A 189 27.32 -8.30 21.01
N GLY A 190 28.29 -9.13 20.63
CA GLY A 190 28.34 -10.53 21.03
C GLY A 190 27.40 -11.46 20.25
N ARG A 191 26.65 -10.95 19.26
CA ARG A 191 25.65 -11.68 18.45
C ARG A 191 26.06 -11.77 16.99
N ALA A 192 25.50 -12.75 16.27
CA ALA A 192 25.58 -12.79 14.81
C ALA A 192 24.71 -11.68 14.21
N LEU A 193 25.16 -11.10 13.07
CA LEU A 193 24.39 -10.14 12.31
C LEU A 193 23.38 -10.90 11.42
N GLU A 194 22.14 -10.92 11.86
CA GLU A 194 21.00 -11.52 11.14
C GLU A 194 19.86 -10.50 11.10
N PRO A 195 18.87 -10.63 10.18
CA PRO A 195 17.68 -9.79 10.19
C PRO A 195 16.99 -9.81 11.55
N ALA A 196 16.68 -8.62 12.07
CA ALA A 196 16.07 -8.44 13.38
C ALA A 196 14.70 -9.12 13.50
N LYS A 197 14.41 -9.68 14.66
CA LYS A 197 13.09 -10.23 15.01
C LYS A 197 12.37 -9.38 16.05
N THR A 198 13.14 -8.63 16.87
CA THR A 198 12.61 -7.73 17.88
C THR A 198 13.01 -6.28 17.60
N HIS A 199 12.29 -5.35 18.20
CA HIS A 199 12.59 -3.92 18.08
C HIS A 199 13.96 -3.55 18.66
N GLU A 200 14.38 -4.24 19.73
CA GLU A 200 15.71 -4.05 20.32
C GLU A 200 16.81 -4.47 19.33
N GLU A 201 16.67 -5.65 18.70
CA GLU A 201 17.60 -6.14 17.68
C GLU A 201 17.67 -5.19 16.48
N TYR A 202 16.52 -4.71 16.01
CA TYR A 202 16.45 -3.77 14.88
C TYR A 202 17.17 -2.46 15.20
N ALA A 203 16.94 -1.92 16.41
CA ALA A 203 17.58 -0.69 16.86
C ALA A 203 19.10 -0.86 17.01
N GLU A 204 19.56 -1.98 17.58
CA GLU A 204 20.99 -2.28 17.72
C GLU A 204 21.69 -2.37 16.37
N ILE A 205 21.08 -3.07 15.40
CA ILE A 205 21.58 -3.19 14.03
C ILE A 205 21.62 -1.81 13.35
N ALA A 206 20.55 -1.02 13.50
CA ALA A 206 20.47 0.33 12.92
C ALA A 206 21.56 1.25 13.49
N GLN A 207 21.75 1.25 14.80
CA GLN A 207 22.80 2.04 15.46
C GLN A 207 24.21 1.60 15.02
N PHE A 208 24.43 0.29 14.95
CA PHE A 208 25.70 -0.26 14.48
C PHE A 208 26.04 0.22 13.07
N PHE A 209 25.15 0.03 12.10
CA PHE A 209 25.45 0.41 10.72
C PHE A 209 25.64 1.92 10.58
N THR A 210 24.82 2.74 11.23
CA THR A 210 24.98 4.19 11.20
C THR A 210 26.36 4.60 11.74
N ALA A 211 26.79 4.09 12.89
CA ALA A 211 28.09 4.37 13.47
C ALA A 211 29.24 3.85 12.59
N TYR A 212 29.15 2.61 12.13
CA TYR A 212 30.17 1.93 11.32
C TYR A 212 30.50 2.70 10.04
N TYR A 213 29.48 3.21 9.34
CA TYR A 213 29.67 3.95 8.11
C TYR A 213 30.03 5.41 8.33
N GLN A 214 29.52 6.04 9.39
CA GLN A 214 29.95 7.38 9.78
C GLN A 214 31.45 7.44 10.11
N GLU A 215 32.00 6.43 10.80
CA GLU A 215 33.45 6.33 11.06
C GLU A 215 34.29 6.20 9.79
N LYS A 216 33.72 5.59 8.74
CA LYS A 216 34.33 5.46 7.40
C LYS A 216 34.14 6.69 6.52
N GLY A 217 33.29 7.64 6.93
CA GLY A 217 32.97 8.83 6.16
C GLY A 217 32.02 8.53 4.98
N GLU A 218 31.25 7.46 5.09
CA GLU A 218 30.28 7.03 4.08
C GLU A 218 28.84 7.39 4.51
N GLU A 219 28.00 7.72 3.53
CA GLU A 219 26.60 8.11 3.76
C GLU A 219 25.66 6.91 3.69
N ILE A 220 25.86 5.92 4.56
CA ILE A 220 24.96 4.80 4.76
C ILE A 220 24.46 4.85 6.20
N TRP A 221 23.15 4.89 6.35
CA TRP A 221 22.46 4.86 7.64
C TRP A 221 21.98 3.44 7.96
N GLY A 222 21.77 3.19 9.23
CA GLY A 222 21.29 1.89 9.68
C GLY A 222 19.84 1.62 9.28
N THR A 223 19.03 2.65 9.05
CA THR A 223 17.62 2.47 8.71
C THR A 223 17.09 3.62 7.82
N THR A 224 15.90 3.43 7.26
CA THR A 224 15.04 4.49 6.69
C THR A 224 13.94 4.85 7.69
N ALA A 225 13.29 6.00 7.53
CA ALA A 225 12.12 6.37 8.32
C ALA A 225 11.11 7.17 7.49
N GLN A 226 9.85 6.80 7.56
CA GLN A 226 8.71 7.52 6.99
C GLN A 226 8.19 8.52 8.04
N ALA A 227 8.85 9.67 8.17
CA ALA A 227 8.66 10.58 9.30
C ALA A 227 8.40 12.03 8.89
N HIS A 228 7.68 12.25 7.79
CA HIS A 228 7.35 13.57 7.29
C HIS A 228 6.58 14.38 8.35
N THR A 229 7.10 15.55 8.73
CA THR A 229 6.59 16.34 9.85
C THR A 229 5.32 17.15 9.58
N GLY A 230 4.71 17.03 8.41
CA GLY A 230 3.51 17.76 8.02
C GLY A 230 2.69 17.01 6.97
N HIS A 231 2.88 15.70 6.82
CA HIS A 231 2.14 14.86 5.90
C HIS A 231 1.52 13.66 6.61
N PRO A 232 0.31 13.23 6.25
CA PRO A 232 -0.37 12.11 6.91
C PRO A 232 0.39 10.78 6.86
N ALA A 233 1.33 10.61 5.93
CA ALA A 233 2.17 9.41 5.82
C ALA A 233 2.81 8.99 7.14
N SER A 234 3.25 9.94 7.98
CA SER A 234 3.84 9.63 9.28
C SER A 234 2.80 9.18 10.32
N TRP A 235 1.58 9.69 10.24
CA TRP A 235 0.48 9.27 11.07
C TRP A 235 0.07 7.82 10.75
N TYR A 236 -0.07 7.49 9.46
CA TYR A 236 -0.31 6.14 8.98
C TYR A 236 0.81 5.20 9.37
N GLU A 237 2.07 5.62 9.17
CA GLU A 237 3.23 4.82 9.57
C GLU A 237 3.15 4.37 11.02
N PHE A 238 2.83 5.30 11.91
CA PHE A 238 2.74 4.99 13.33
C PHE A 238 1.57 4.06 13.63
N PHE A 239 0.35 4.42 13.23
CA PHE A 239 -0.85 3.69 13.65
C PHE A 239 -1.08 2.37 12.92
N GLU A 240 -0.57 2.22 11.71
CA GLU A 240 -0.85 1.06 10.86
C GLU A 240 0.34 0.12 10.68
N SER A 241 1.57 0.63 10.81
CA SER A 241 2.77 -0.19 10.65
C SER A 241 3.51 -0.43 11.96
N VAL A 242 3.63 0.58 12.83
CA VAL A 242 4.46 0.48 14.05
C VAL A 242 3.62 0.04 15.26
N ALA A 243 2.53 0.71 15.58
CA ALA A 243 1.72 0.39 16.75
C ALA A 243 1.21 -1.07 16.78
N PRO A 244 0.81 -1.70 15.65
CA PRO A 244 0.43 -3.11 15.63
C PRO A 244 1.55 -4.06 16.05
N THR A 245 2.82 -3.73 15.75
CA THR A 245 3.97 -4.57 16.15
C THR A 245 4.23 -4.56 17.67
N TYR A 246 3.55 -3.66 18.39
CA TYR A 246 3.48 -3.58 19.86
C TYR A 246 2.12 -4.06 20.41
N GLY A 247 1.27 -4.65 19.56
CA GLY A 247 -0.06 -5.14 19.97
C GLY A 247 -1.10 -4.03 20.18
N VAL A 248 -0.89 -2.83 19.64
CA VAL A 248 -1.88 -1.75 19.63
C VAL A 248 -2.61 -1.73 18.30
N TYR A 249 -3.81 -2.28 18.29
CA TYR A 249 -4.61 -2.49 17.09
C TYR A 249 -5.68 -1.41 16.89
N ASN A 250 -6.17 -1.28 15.67
CA ASN A 250 -7.30 -0.40 15.32
C ASN A 250 -7.10 1.04 15.83
N TRP A 251 -5.88 1.56 15.69
CA TRP A 251 -5.46 2.90 16.18
C TRP A 251 -5.64 3.09 17.69
N GLY A 252 -5.70 1.99 18.44
CA GLY A 252 -5.96 2.01 19.89
C GLY A 252 -7.41 2.27 20.27
N ILE A 253 -8.35 2.23 19.31
CA ILE A 253 -9.78 2.45 19.54
C ILE A 253 -10.50 1.11 19.71
N ASP A 254 -11.36 0.99 20.73
CA ASP A 254 -12.18 -0.19 20.96
C ASP A 254 -13.66 0.08 20.65
N PRO A 255 -14.16 -0.37 19.48
CA PRO A 255 -15.58 -0.25 19.12
C PRO A 255 -16.53 -0.94 20.10
N ALA A 256 -16.09 -2.07 20.68
CA ALA A 256 -16.89 -2.83 21.62
C ALA A 256 -17.07 -2.10 22.97
N ASN A 257 -16.17 -1.17 23.26
CA ASN A 257 -16.19 -0.35 24.47
C ASN A 257 -16.54 1.11 24.16
N ASN A 258 -17.67 1.34 23.47
CA ASN A 258 -18.17 2.69 23.14
C ASN A 258 -17.13 3.55 22.43
N TYR A 259 -16.33 2.96 21.52
CA TYR A 259 -15.25 3.63 20.80
C TYR A 259 -14.26 4.36 21.71
N ALA A 260 -13.91 3.75 22.84
CA ALA A 260 -12.89 4.28 23.73
C ALA A 260 -11.52 4.32 23.03
N ALA A 261 -10.84 5.46 23.13
CA ALA A 261 -9.48 5.64 22.61
C ALA A 261 -8.45 5.72 23.75
N SER A 262 -8.78 6.41 24.83
CA SER A 262 -7.91 6.55 26.00
C SER A 262 -7.94 5.32 26.89
N VAL A 263 -6.81 5.04 27.56
CA VAL A 263 -6.72 3.98 28.57
C VAL A 263 -7.71 4.22 29.73
N GLU A 264 -7.93 5.48 30.11
CA GLU A 264 -8.90 5.84 31.15
C GLU A 264 -10.31 5.32 30.83
N ASN A 265 -10.69 5.35 29.56
CA ASN A 265 -12.01 4.92 29.08
C ASN A 265 -12.01 3.48 28.52
N GLY A 266 -10.86 2.79 28.53
CA GLY A 266 -10.71 1.39 28.11
C GLY A 266 -10.24 1.22 26.66
N GLY A 267 -9.75 2.27 26.01
CA GLY A 267 -9.01 2.21 24.75
C GLY A 267 -7.51 1.96 24.96
N ARG A 268 -6.70 2.09 23.89
CA ARG A 268 -5.26 1.81 23.93
C ARG A 268 -4.40 2.83 23.18
N MET A 269 -4.96 3.92 22.63
CA MET A 269 -4.22 4.88 21.82
C MET A 269 -3.06 5.53 22.58
N ASN A 270 -3.19 5.69 23.90
CA ASN A 270 -2.17 6.22 24.80
C ASN A 270 -1.71 5.20 25.85
N SER A 271 -1.78 3.90 25.55
CA SER A 271 -1.28 2.84 26.43
C SER A 271 0.23 2.87 26.57
N ASP A 272 0.77 2.15 27.53
CA ASP A 272 2.23 2.04 27.71
C ASP A 272 2.87 1.45 26.45
N GLU A 273 2.25 0.44 25.81
CA GLU A 273 2.73 -0.14 24.56
C GLU A 273 2.71 0.88 23.40
N ALA A 274 1.69 1.72 23.31
CA ALA A 274 1.64 2.79 22.30
C ALA A 274 2.75 3.84 22.53
N LYS A 275 3.05 4.16 23.78
CA LYS A 275 4.14 5.06 24.16
C LYS A 275 5.51 4.46 23.84
N GLU A 276 5.71 3.17 24.12
CA GLU A 276 6.93 2.44 23.77
C GLU A 276 7.13 2.38 22.25
N ALA A 277 6.07 2.06 21.50
CA ALA A 277 6.05 2.05 20.04
C ALA A 277 6.47 3.40 19.45
N LEU A 278 5.88 4.50 19.99
CA LEU A 278 6.22 5.86 19.54
C LEU A 278 7.65 6.25 19.88
N ALA A 279 8.13 5.92 21.08
CA ALA A 279 9.50 6.18 21.50
C ALA A 279 10.52 5.44 20.63
N TRP A 280 10.27 4.15 20.32
CA TRP A 280 11.11 3.37 19.42
C TRP A 280 11.12 3.98 18.02
N TRP A 281 9.98 4.28 17.45
CA TRP A 281 9.89 4.83 16.09
C TRP A 281 10.61 6.19 15.97
N LEU A 282 10.45 7.08 16.96
CA LEU A 282 11.17 8.35 17.00
C LEU A 282 12.69 8.15 17.10
N SER A 283 13.15 7.15 17.87
CA SER A 283 14.57 6.82 17.97
C SER A 283 15.15 6.31 16.64
N MET A 284 14.35 5.57 15.85
CA MET A 284 14.74 5.13 14.50
C MET A 284 14.83 6.31 13.54
N ARG A 285 13.89 7.25 13.61
CA ARG A 285 13.95 8.50 12.83
C ARG A 285 15.26 9.27 13.10
N ASP A 286 15.67 9.33 14.34
CA ASP A 286 16.84 10.12 14.75
C ASP A 286 18.18 9.53 14.26
N ILE A 287 18.21 8.26 13.87
CA ILE A 287 19.38 7.57 13.28
C ILE A 287 19.19 7.23 11.79
N ALA A 288 18.09 7.64 11.19
CA ALA A 288 17.84 7.60 9.75
C ALA A 288 18.49 8.81 9.04
N PRO A 289 18.52 8.85 7.69
CA PRO A 289 18.99 10.04 6.97
C PRO A 289 18.28 11.32 7.40
N PRO A 290 18.99 12.46 7.50
CA PRO A 290 18.39 13.72 8.00
C PRO A 290 17.15 14.17 7.24
N GLU A 291 17.03 13.83 5.95
CA GLU A 291 15.87 14.12 5.12
C GLU A 291 14.62 13.28 5.46
N SER A 292 14.72 12.30 6.34
CA SER A 292 13.57 11.47 6.78
C SER A 292 12.42 12.28 7.35
N VAL A 293 12.69 13.49 7.86
CA VAL A 293 11.63 14.45 8.28
C VAL A 293 10.78 15.01 7.12
N GLN A 294 11.12 14.66 5.89
CA GLN A 294 10.38 14.97 4.68
C GLN A 294 10.01 13.70 3.89
N SER A 295 10.27 12.52 4.45
CA SER A 295 10.03 11.24 3.78
C SER A 295 8.61 10.76 4.00
N THR A 296 7.95 10.44 2.89
CA THR A 296 6.71 9.68 2.81
C THR A 296 7.03 8.24 2.36
N TRP A 297 6.03 7.49 1.91
CA TRP A 297 6.19 6.12 1.38
C TRP A 297 7.16 6.01 0.19
N THR A 298 7.19 7.01 -0.71
CA THR A 298 8.08 7.01 -1.88
C THR A 298 9.54 7.24 -1.50
N GLU A 299 9.83 8.22 -0.63
CA GLU A 299 11.19 8.57 -0.26
C GLU A 299 11.88 7.47 0.53
N VAL A 300 11.14 6.70 1.35
CA VAL A 300 11.69 5.54 2.08
C VAL A 300 12.22 4.50 1.09
N GLY A 301 11.43 4.14 0.07
CA GLY A 301 11.86 3.23 -0.99
C GLY A 301 13.05 3.77 -1.78
N THR A 302 13.01 5.05 -2.15
CA THR A 302 14.09 5.72 -2.90
C THR A 302 15.40 5.76 -2.11
N THR A 303 15.34 6.02 -0.81
CA THR A 303 16.52 6.02 0.08
C THR A 303 17.17 4.65 0.15
N PHE A 304 16.37 3.59 0.30
CA PHE A 304 16.86 2.22 0.31
C PHE A 304 17.46 1.82 -1.04
N ALA A 305 16.75 2.09 -2.14
CA ALA A 305 17.20 1.82 -3.51
C ALA A 305 18.51 2.55 -3.87
N ALA A 306 18.72 3.76 -3.34
CA ALA A 306 19.97 4.48 -3.50
C ALA A 306 21.17 3.85 -2.75
N GLY A 307 20.93 2.80 -1.95
CA GLY A 307 21.94 2.13 -1.13
C GLY A 307 22.35 2.93 0.13
N ARG A 308 21.52 3.91 0.53
CA ARG A 308 21.80 4.80 1.66
C ARG A 308 21.28 4.29 2.99
N ALA A 309 20.64 3.12 3.02
CA ALA A 309 20.22 2.46 4.25
C ALA A 309 20.57 0.97 4.22
N ALA A 310 20.94 0.43 5.38
CA ALA A 310 21.24 -0.98 5.56
C ALA A 310 19.97 -1.83 5.72
N GLN A 311 18.93 -1.25 6.31
CA GLN A 311 17.61 -1.87 6.50
C GLN A 311 16.51 -0.81 6.51
N GLY A 312 15.22 -1.25 6.45
CA GLY A 312 14.09 -0.33 6.53
C GLY A 312 12.75 -1.05 6.44
N LEU A 313 11.70 -0.41 6.96
CA LEU A 313 10.33 -0.83 6.73
C LEU A 313 9.84 -0.15 5.45
N VAL A 314 9.53 -0.94 4.43
CA VAL A 314 9.22 -0.45 3.08
C VAL A 314 7.93 -1.09 2.58
N TYR A 315 7.11 -0.34 1.87
CA TYR A 315 5.91 -0.89 1.21
C TYR A 315 6.31 -1.87 0.11
N GLY A 316 5.65 -3.02 0.09
CA GLY A 316 5.95 -4.11 -0.82
C GLY A 316 5.80 -3.77 -2.30
N GLU A 317 4.95 -2.80 -2.65
CA GLU A 317 4.83 -2.26 -4.00
C GLU A 317 6.16 -1.71 -4.55
N ASN A 318 7.02 -1.23 -3.65
CA ASN A 318 8.35 -0.73 -4.00
C ASN A 318 9.41 -1.83 -4.09
N ALA A 319 9.15 -3.00 -3.51
CA ALA A 319 10.15 -4.07 -3.40
C ALA A 319 10.68 -4.52 -4.78
N ALA A 320 9.81 -4.61 -5.82
CA ALA A 320 10.25 -5.07 -7.13
C ALA A 320 11.27 -4.12 -7.77
N TRP A 321 10.92 -2.85 -7.96
CA TRP A 321 11.85 -1.95 -8.64
C TRP A 321 13.12 -1.72 -7.80
N ILE A 322 13.04 -1.83 -6.47
CA ILE A 322 14.21 -1.78 -5.58
C ILE A 322 15.11 -3.01 -5.84
N ALA A 323 14.53 -4.19 -5.99
CA ALA A 323 15.28 -5.43 -6.10
C ALA A 323 15.76 -5.74 -7.52
N SER A 324 15.09 -5.23 -8.58
CA SER A 324 15.35 -5.66 -9.96
C SER A 324 15.59 -4.57 -11.00
N ASP A 325 15.23 -3.28 -10.75
CA ASP A 325 15.38 -2.20 -11.73
C ASP A 325 16.73 -1.47 -11.59
N GLU A 326 17.74 -1.91 -12.35
CA GLU A 326 19.09 -1.28 -12.36
C GLU A 326 19.09 0.19 -12.77
N SER A 327 18.04 0.68 -13.43
CA SER A 327 17.93 2.08 -13.81
C SER A 327 17.56 3.00 -12.65
N LYS A 328 16.93 2.44 -11.61
CA LYS A 328 16.40 3.15 -10.43
C LYS A 328 17.10 2.77 -9.12
N SER A 329 17.62 1.55 -9.05
CA SER A 329 18.17 0.97 -7.82
C SER A 329 19.64 0.61 -7.95
N ARG A 330 20.40 0.90 -6.90
CA ARG A 330 21.82 0.52 -6.73
C ARG A 330 22.00 -0.76 -5.93
N VAL A 331 20.91 -1.32 -5.42
CA VAL A 331 20.92 -2.48 -4.52
C VAL A 331 20.32 -3.72 -5.18
N VAL A 332 20.15 -3.69 -6.51
CA VAL A 332 19.65 -4.84 -7.29
C VAL A 332 20.44 -6.10 -6.97
N GLY A 333 19.73 -7.21 -6.73
CA GLY A 333 20.30 -8.50 -6.34
C GLY A 333 20.84 -8.58 -4.88
N ASN A 334 20.70 -7.49 -4.10
CA ASN A 334 21.19 -7.41 -2.71
C ASN A 334 20.07 -7.06 -1.72
N VAL A 335 18.85 -7.49 -2.01
CA VAL A 335 17.67 -7.23 -1.17
C VAL A 335 17.21 -8.52 -0.52
N GLY A 336 17.08 -8.51 0.79
CA GLY A 336 16.43 -9.56 1.56
C GLY A 336 15.13 -9.02 2.16
N VAL A 337 14.17 -9.92 2.37
CA VAL A 337 12.84 -9.61 2.93
C VAL A 337 12.65 -10.39 4.23
N ALA A 338 12.12 -9.74 5.25
CA ALA A 338 11.76 -10.34 6.53
C ALA A 338 10.45 -9.75 7.06
N LEU A 339 9.85 -10.41 8.06
CA LEU A 339 8.77 -9.81 8.84
C LEU A 339 9.27 -8.57 9.59
N PRO A 340 8.41 -7.58 9.85
CA PRO A 340 8.78 -6.46 10.72
C PRO A 340 9.22 -6.98 12.10
N PRO A 341 10.04 -6.23 12.84
CA PRO A 341 10.34 -6.57 14.22
C PRO A 341 9.08 -6.53 15.07
N LEU A 342 8.95 -7.43 16.04
CA LEU A 342 7.74 -7.62 16.84
C LEU A 342 8.06 -7.67 18.33
N GLU A 343 7.13 -7.23 19.16
CA GLU A 343 7.15 -7.50 20.59
C GLU A 343 6.71 -8.93 20.90
N GLU A 344 7.13 -9.41 22.08
CA GLU A 344 6.80 -10.76 22.56
C GLU A 344 5.28 -10.99 22.59
N GLY A 345 4.82 -12.09 22.02
CA GLY A 345 3.41 -12.50 22.00
C GLY A 345 2.59 -11.91 20.85
N VAL A 346 3.10 -10.92 20.10
CA VAL A 346 2.35 -10.29 18.99
C VAL A 346 2.19 -11.26 17.82
N LEU A 347 3.23 -12.02 17.47
CA LEU A 347 3.14 -13.03 16.41
C LEU A 347 2.14 -14.12 16.75
N GLU A 348 2.23 -14.64 17.98
CA GLU A 348 1.34 -15.70 18.47
C GLU A 348 -0.13 -15.24 18.49
N ALA A 349 -0.39 -13.98 18.88
CA ALA A 349 -1.72 -13.40 18.84
C ALA A 349 -2.24 -13.30 17.40
N ALA A 350 -1.41 -12.85 16.47
CA ALA A 350 -1.77 -12.76 15.05
C ALA A 350 -2.03 -14.15 14.44
N GLU A 351 -1.22 -15.16 14.76
CA GLU A 351 -1.42 -16.54 14.32
C GLU A 351 -2.72 -17.15 14.88
N ALA A 352 -3.11 -16.76 16.09
CA ALA A 352 -4.37 -17.15 16.71
C ALA A 352 -5.59 -16.38 16.17
N GLY A 353 -5.40 -15.34 15.35
CA GLY A 353 -6.46 -14.46 14.84
C GLY A 353 -6.94 -13.43 15.88
N GLU A 354 -6.15 -13.17 16.91
CA GLU A 354 -6.46 -12.22 18.00
C GLU A 354 -5.76 -10.85 17.80
N GLY A 355 -4.99 -10.69 16.70
CA GLY A 355 -4.23 -9.49 16.37
C GLY A 355 -3.64 -9.54 14.97
N TYR A 356 -2.72 -8.61 14.68
CA TYR A 356 -2.00 -8.53 13.41
C TYR A 356 -0.63 -7.85 13.59
N ILE A 357 0.29 -8.10 12.65
CA ILE A 357 1.70 -7.69 12.80
C ILE A 357 2.11 -6.48 11.97
N GLY A 358 1.19 -5.85 11.26
CA GLY A 358 1.47 -4.73 10.39
C GLY A 358 0.37 -4.49 9.38
N TYR A 359 0.69 -3.68 8.38
CA TYR A 359 -0.27 -3.15 7.42
C TYR A 359 -0.32 -4.00 6.14
N TYR A 360 -1.53 -4.47 5.80
CA TYR A 360 -1.85 -5.05 4.50
C TYR A 360 -2.56 -3.97 3.70
N ASP A 361 -1.85 -3.37 2.78
CA ASP A 361 -2.31 -2.22 2.01
C ASP A 361 -2.68 -2.58 0.58
N GLY A 362 -3.30 -1.64 -0.07
CA GLY A 362 -3.69 -1.69 -1.47
C GLY A 362 -5.11 -1.20 -1.67
N GLY A 363 -5.53 -1.28 -2.92
CA GLY A 363 -6.80 -0.73 -3.34
C GLY A 363 -7.51 -1.54 -4.40
N ALA A 364 -8.70 -1.08 -4.70
CA ALA A 364 -9.59 -1.63 -5.69
C ALA A 364 -10.15 -0.51 -6.57
N PHE A 365 -10.71 -0.84 -7.71
CA PHE A 365 -11.63 0.05 -8.39
C PHE A 365 -13.07 -0.27 -8.02
N GLY A 366 -13.75 0.73 -7.46
CA GLY A 366 -15.19 0.73 -7.24
C GLY A 366 -15.92 1.42 -8.39
N LEU A 367 -17.18 1.05 -8.57
CA LEU A 367 -18.09 1.59 -9.59
C LEU A 367 -19.08 2.56 -8.91
N PRO A 368 -18.98 3.89 -9.13
CA PRO A 368 -19.94 4.84 -8.55
C PRO A 368 -21.36 4.63 -9.05
N VAL A 369 -22.36 4.72 -8.15
CA VAL A 369 -23.77 4.62 -8.54
C VAL A 369 -24.21 5.73 -9.50
N GLY A 370 -23.52 6.87 -9.51
CA GLY A 370 -23.76 8.00 -10.42
C GLY A 370 -23.25 7.81 -11.84
N SER A 371 -22.43 6.78 -12.10
CA SER A 371 -21.89 6.50 -13.43
C SER A 371 -23.00 6.26 -14.46
N GLN A 372 -22.82 6.84 -15.64
CA GLN A 372 -23.74 6.65 -16.78
C GLN A 372 -23.29 5.48 -17.68
N ASN A 373 -22.10 4.92 -17.45
CA ASN A 373 -21.49 3.88 -18.26
C ASN A 373 -21.21 2.61 -17.45
N GLN A 374 -22.05 2.29 -16.46
CA GLN A 374 -21.83 1.21 -15.50
C GLN A 374 -21.51 -0.13 -16.15
N ASP A 375 -22.22 -0.52 -17.21
CA ASP A 375 -22.02 -1.81 -17.88
C ASP A 375 -20.68 -1.88 -18.62
N ALA A 376 -20.26 -0.79 -19.27
CA ALA A 376 -18.97 -0.70 -19.94
C ALA A 376 -17.82 -0.71 -18.92
N ALA A 377 -17.98 0.00 -17.79
CA ALA A 377 -17.02 -0.02 -16.69
C ALA A 377 -16.94 -1.40 -16.04
N LEU A 378 -18.08 -2.08 -15.86
CA LEU A 378 -18.13 -3.43 -15.29
C LEU A 378 -17.40 -4.47 -16.17
N LEU A 379 -17.42 -4.30 -17.51
CA LEU A 379 -16.59 -5.12 -18.40
C LEU A 379 -15.09 -4.87 -18.16
N PHE A 380 -14.67 -3.62 -18.01
CA PHE A 380 -13.26 -3.31 -17.77
C PHE A 380 -12.79 -3.82 -16.41
N LEU A 381 -13.59 -3.70 -15.36
CA LEU A 381 -13.26 -4.24 -14.04
C LEU A 381 -13.04 -5.76 -14.08
N GLN A 382 -13.87 -6.50 -14.84
CA GLN A 382 -13.68 -7.94 -15.04
C GLN A 382 -12.42 -8.24 -15.86
N PHE A 383 -12.12 -7.42 -16.88
CA PHE A 383 -10.92 -7.56 -17.70
C PHE A 383 -9.65 -7.43 -16.85
N MET A 384 -9.62 -6.45 -15.93
CA MET A 384 -8.50 -6.29 -15.00
C MET A 384 -8.27 -7.53 -14.12
N ALA A 385 -9.32 -8.29 -13.82
CA ALA A 385 -9.27 -9.47 -12.95
C ALA A 385 -9.04 -10.80 -13.69
N LEU A 386 -8.74 -10.78 -14.99
CA LEU A 386 -8.42 -12.00 -15.73
C LEU A 386 -7.09 -12.61 -15.25
N PRO A 387 -7.00 -13.95 -15.13
CA PRO A 387 -5.75 -14.60 -14.69
C PRO A 387 -4.53 -14.21 -15.52
N GLU A 388 -4.65 -14.18 -16.85
CA GLU A 388 -3.59 -13.79 -17.76
C GLU A 388 -3.20 -12.31 -17.64
N VAL A 389 -4.14 -11.42 -17.36
CA VAL A 389 -3.88 -10.01 -17.06
C VAL A 389 -3.15 -9.86 -15.73
N GLN A 390 -3.61 -10.57 -14.72
CA GLN A 390 -3.04 -10.50 -13.38
C GLN A 390 -1.62 -11.07 -13.32
N GLU A 391 -1.30 -12.10 -14.12
CA GLU A 391 0.05 -12.65 -14.23
C GLU A 391 1.02 -11.61 -14.78
N GLU A 392 0.72 -11.00 -15.93
CA GLU A 392 1.59 -10.00 -16.55
C GLU A 392 1.71 -8.73 -15.70
N TRP A 393 0.63 -8.34 -15.06
CA TRP A 393 0.60 -7.19 -14.19
C TRP A 393 1.44 -7.41 -12.92
N ALA A 394 1.38 -8.60 -12.32
CA ALA A 394 2.22 -8.94 -11.17
C ALA A 394 3.72 -8.95 -11.48
N VAL A 395 4.08 -9.25 -12.73
CA VAL A 395 5.49 -9.14 -13.20
C VAL A 395 5.90 -7.69 -13.39
N ALA A 396 4.99 -6.87 -13.92
CA ALA A 396 5.29 -5.45 -14.19
C ALA A 396 5.25 -4.55 -12.94
N ALA A 397 4.39 -4.89 -11.98
CA ALA A 397 4.22 -4.17 -10.71
C ALA A 397 3.90 -5.17 -9.60
N PRO A 398 4.64 -5.19 -8.49
CA PRO A 398 4.59 -6.28 -7.50
C PRO A 398 3.33 -6.20 -6.64
N ARG A 399 2.32 -6.88 -7.12
CA ARG A 399 1.01 -7.01 -6.49
C ARG A 399 0.38 -8.34 -6.86
N ILE A 400 -0.33 -8.96 -5.96
CA ILE A 400 -1.07 -10.20 -6.25
C ILE A 400 -2.45 -10.10 -5.63
N THR A 401 -3.48 -10.11 -6.48
CA THR A 401 -4.88 -10.07 -6.09
C THR A 401 -5.65 -11.34 -6.44
N LEU A 402 -5.09 -12.20 -7.31
CA LEU A 402 -5.63 -13.54 -7.59
C LEU A 402 -4.74 -14.63 -7.00
N THR A 403 -5.34 -15.63 -6.37
CA THR A 403 -4.64 -16.76 -5.76
C THR A 403 -3.79 -17.55 -6.77
N SER A 404 -4.30 -17.75 -7.99
CA SER A 404 -3.59 -18.49 -9.05
C SER A 404 -2.31 -17.80 -9.53
N THR A 405 -2.20 -16.49 -9.36
CA THR A 405 -1.02 -15.71 -9.79
C THR A 405 0.24 -16.13 -9.03
N TYR A 406 0.12 -16.56 -7.78
CA TYR A 406 1.25 -17.07 -7.01
C TYR A 406 1.93 -18.31 -7.65
N ASP A 407 1.17 -19.14 -8.37
CA ASP A 407 1.68 -20.38 -8.97
C ASP A 407 2.27 -20.16 -10.38
N SER A 408 2.20 -18.94 -10.93
CA SER A 408 2.74 -18.63 -12.24
C SER A 408 4.26 -18.77 -12.25
N PRO A 409 4.84 -19.51 -13.23
CA PRO A 409 6.30 -19.63 -13.39
C PRO A 409 7.02 -18.28 -13.53
N LYS A 410 6.41 -17.29 -14.23
CA LYS A 410 6.98 -15.95 -14.40
C LYS A 410 7.03 -15.18 -13.06
N VAL A 411 5.95 -15.29 -12.28
CA VAL A 411 5.86 -14.66 -10.96
C VAL A 411 6.84 -15.32 -9.98
N GLN A 412 7.01 -16.65 -10.05
CA GLN A 412 7.98 -17.36 -9.23
C GLN A 412 9.44 -17.07 -9.60
N GLU A 413 9.73 -16.83 -10.88
CA GLU A 413 11.05 -16.38 -11.32
C GLU A 413 11.37 -15.00 -10.71
N LEU A 414 10.44 -14.04 -10.84
CA LEU A 414 10.56 -12.72 -10.24
C LEU A 414 10.64 -12.79 -8.70
N ASN A 415 9.89 -13.68 -8.06
CA ASN A 415 9.91 -13.87 -6.61
C ASN A 415 11.33 -14.13 -6.06
N THR A 416 12.15 -14.86 -6.83
CA THR A 416 13.55 -15.10 -6.46
C THR A 416 14.36 -13.79 -6.42
N GLU A 417 14.15 -12.91 -7.39
CA GLU A 417 14.79 -11.59 -7.45
C GLU A 417 14.30 -10.66 -6.33
N LEU A 418 13.04 -10.82 -5.93
CA LEU A 418 12.41 -10.07 -4.83
C LEU A 418 12.75 -10.60 -3.43
N GLY A 419 13.74 -11.50 -3.32
CA GLY A 419 14.13 -12.08 -2.02
C GLY A 419 13.04 -12.90 -1.34
N GLY A 420 12.08 -13.46 -2.10
CA GLY A 420 10.99 -14.28 -1.58
C GLY A 420 9.75 -13.48 -1.12
N TYR A 421 9.60 -12.23 -1.54
CA TYR A 421 8.49 -11.36 -1.13
C TYR A 421 7.11 -11.97 -1.43
N TYR A 422 6.91 -12.57 -2.61
CA TYR A 422 5.63 -13.18 -2.96
C TYR A 422 5.30 -14.43 -2.13
N ASP A 423 6.32 -15.23 -1.79
CA ASP A 423 6.11 -16.35 -0.87
C ASP A 423 5.71 -15.85 0.52
N MET A 424 6.34 -14.78 1.01
CA MET A 424 5.95 -14.15 2.27
C MET A 424 4.51 -13.61 2.22
N LEU A 425 4.15 -12.91 1.14
CA LEU A 425 2.78 -12.39 0.96
C LEU A 425 1.74 -13.52 0.95
N ARG A 426 2.01 -14.63 0.22
CA ARG A 426 1.12 -15.80 0.17
C ARG A 426 0.96 -16.48 1.53
N ASP A 427 2.09 -16.75 2.19
CA ASP A 427 2.10 -17.63 3.37
C ASP A 427 1.78 -16.85 4.66
N GLN A 428 2.12 -15.56 4.70
CA GLN A 428 2.07 -14.74 5.90
C GLN A 428 1.20 -13.47 5.75
N GLY A 429 0.70 -13.15 4.55
CA GLY A 429 -0.17 -11.98 4.34
C GLY A 429 -1.38 -11.95 5.28
N ARG A 430 -1.92 -13.12 5.67
CA ARG A 430 -3.00 -13.25 6.64
C ARG A 430 -2.69 -12.72 8.05
N LEU A 431 -1.40 -12.53 8.37
CA LEU A 431 -0.96 -11.97 9.65
C LEU A 431 -0.99 -10.43 9.65
N PHE A 432 -1.16 -9.84 8.49
CA PHE A 432 -1.30 -8.40 8.32
C PHE A 432 -2.78 -8.04 8.17
N LYS A 433 -3.13 -6.82 8.50
CA LYS A 433 -4.49 -6.32 8.39
C LYS A 433 -4.48 -4.93 7.78
N GLY A 434 -5.54 -4.61 7.06
CA GLY A 434 -5.81 -3.27 6.60
C GLY A 434 -6.23 -2.29 7.70
N ALA A 435 -6.60 -1.10 7.27
CA ALA A 435 -7.17 -0.09 8.16
C ALA A 435 -8.42 -0.62 8.88
N PRO A 436 -8.75 -0.09 10.06
CA PRO A 436 -9.98 -0.44 10.75
C PRO A 436 -11.23 -0.09 9.92
N GLU A 437 -12.29 -0.86 10.09
CA GLU A 437 -13.58 -0.67 9.41
C GLU A 437 -14.34 0.57 9.94
N TYR A 438 -13.72 1.75 9.85
CA TYR A 438 -14.28 2.99 10.37
C TYR A 438 -14.84 3.88 9.26
N THR A 439 -16.12 4.19 9.33
CA THR A 439 -16.76 5.15 8.41
C THR A 439 -16.31 6.60 8.64
N PHE A 440 -15.63 6.85 9.75
CA PHE A 440 -15.12 8.15 10.20
C PHE A 440 -13.59 8.30 10.09
N HIS A 441 -12.95 7.44 9.30
CA HIS A 441 -11.50 7.37 9.16
C HIS A 441 -10.87 8.75 8.87
N ALA A 442 -11.32 9.43 7.82
CA ALA A 442 -10.75 10.71 7.40
C ALA A 442 -10.91 11.79 8.49
N GLN A 443 -12.09 11.86 9.11
CA GLN A 443 -12.37 12.86 10.17
C GLN A 443 -11.47 12.65 11.38
N LEU A 444 -11.26 11.39 11.78
CA LEU A 444 -10.41 11.06 12.93
C LEU A 444 -8.94 11.40 12.65
N ARG A 445 -8.45 11.04 11.46
CA ARG A 445 -7.10 11.41 11.02
C ARG A 445 -6.94 12.94 11.01
N GLU A 446 -7.86 13.68 10.40
CA GLU A 446 -7.81 15.14 10.34
C GLU A 446 -7.83 15.79 11.73
N ALA A 447 -8.57 15.20 12.68
CA ALA A 447 -8.62 15.71 14.03
C ALA A 447 -7.33 15.46 14.83
N THR A 448 -6.65 14.33 14.60
CA THR A 448 -5.51 13.88 15.43
C THR A 448 -4.13 14.13 14.80
N ALA A 449 -4.01 14.14 13.47
CA ALA A 449 -2.74 14.35 12.78
C ALA A 449 -2.03 15.68 13.13
N PRO A 450 -2.72 16.82 13.32
CA PRO A 450 -2.04 18.05 13.77
C PRO A 450 -1.32 17.91 15.11
N ILE A 451 -1.88 17.12 16.04
CA ILE A 451 -1.23 16.84 17.33
C ILE A 451 -0.02 15.95 17.11
N PHE A 452 -0.15 14.95 16.23
CA PHE A 452 0.97 14.08 15.87
C PHE A 452 2.13 14.86 15.27
N TYR A 453 1.86 15.85 14.42
CA TYR A 453 2.91 16.72 13.85
C TYR A 453 3.62 17.56 14.91
N GLN A 454 2.92 17.99 15.96
CA GLN A 454 3.54 18.68 17.10
C GLN A 454 4.49 17.76 17.88
N ILE A 455 4.18 16.45 17.97
CA ILE A 455 5.13 15.46 18.50
C ILE A 455 6.37 15.40 17.62
N LEU A 456 6.18 15.29 16.29
CA LEU A 456 7.28 15.15 15.34
C LEU A 456 8.22 16.36 15.30
N THR A 457 7.67 17.55 15.51
CA THR A 457 8.43 18.81 15.58
C THR A 457 9.03 19.08 16.95
N GLY A 458 8.70 18.28 17.97
CA GLY A 458 9.15 18.45 19.35
C GLY A 458 8.45 19.59 20.09
N GLU A 459 7.31 20.06 19.60
CA GLU A 459 6.50 21.10 20.26
C GLU A 459 5.81 20.57 21.52
N ILE A 460 5.43 19.27 21.51
CA ILE A 460 4.88 18.56 22.66
C ILE A 460 5.65 17.27 22.90
N ALA A 461 5.70 16.82 24.15
CA ALA A 461 6.31 15.54 24.51
C ALA A 461 5.50 14.37 23.91
N PRO A 462 6.14 13.28 23.47
CA PRO A 462 5.45 12.15 22.82
C PRO A 462 4.30 11.57 23.67
N GLU A 463 4.52 11.35 24.94
CA GLU A 463 3.51 10.81 25.87
C GLU A 463 2.32 11.74 26.02
N GLU A 464 2.58 13.06 26.24
CA GLU A 464 1.54 14.08 26.31
C GLU A 464 0.78 14.19 24.99
N GLY A 465 1.46 14.05 23.85
CA GLY A 465 0.84 14.07 22.53
C GLY A 465 -0.12 12.90 22.34
N LEU A 466 0.24 11.67 22.73
CA LEU A 466 -0.69 10.53 22.67
C LEU A 466 -1.90 10.71 23.59
N ASP A 467 -1.71 11.30 24.79
CA ASP A 467 -2.82 11.61 25.69
C ASP A 467 -3.79 12.63 25.07
N GLN A 468 -3.25 13.68 24.41
CA GLN A 468 -4.05 14.68 23.70
C GLN A 468 -4.76 14.08 22.48
N MET A 469 -4.09 13.20 21.73
CA MET A 469 -4.67 12.51 20.57
C MET A 469 -5.83 11.60 20.99
N ALA A 470 -5.66 10.82 22.05
CA ALA A 470 -6.72 9.95 22.56
C ALA A 470 -7.95 10.77 23.02
N ALA A 471 -7.73 11.86 23.74
CA ALA A 471 -8.81 12.76 24.15
C ALA A 471 -9.50 13.42 22.94
N LYS A 472 -8.72 13.83 21.92
CA LYS A 472 -9.25 14.44 20.69
C LYS A 472 -10.02 13.45 19.84
N ALA A 473 -9.57 12.21 19.77
CA ALA A 473 -10.29 11.13 19.10
C ALA A 473 -11.65 10.88 19.75
N GLU A 474 -11.72 10.81 21.08
CA GLU A 474 -12.98 10.63 21.81
C GLU A 474 -13.93 11.83 21.67
N GLU A 475 -13.41 13.06 21.67
CA GLU A 475 -14.18 14.27 21.38
C GLU A 475 -14.80 14.18 19.97
N GLU A 476 -14.00 13.85 18.96
CA GLU A 476 -14.47 13.76 17.58
C GLU A 476 -15.50 12.65 17.40
N LEU A 477 -15.26 11.48 17.96
CA LEU A 477 -16.21 10.36 17.93
C LEU A 477 -17.54 10.69 18.63
N THR A 478 -17.49 11.52 19.68
CA THR A 478 -18.70 12.04 20.35
C THR A 478 -19.44 13.02 19.44
N ASN A 479 -18.71 13.95 18.79
CA ASN A 479 -19.29 14.91 17.85
C ASN A 479 -19.96 14.23 16.66
N LEU A 480 -19.38 13.15 16.17
CA LEU A 480 -19.88 12.33 15.08
C LEU A 480 -21.01 11.37 15.49
N GLY A 481 -21.29 11.24 16.81
CA GLY A 481 -22.37 10.42 17.35
C GLY A 481 -22.06 8.93 17.52
N TYR A 482 -20.81 8.52 17.36
CA TYR A 482 -20.37 7.12 17.58
C TYR A 482 -20.15 6.83 19.07
N ARG A 483 -19.75 7.82 19.85
CA ARG A 483 -19.51 7.74 21.28
C ARG A 483 -20.58 8.51 22.06
N GLN A 484 -21.08 7.93 23.17
CA GLN A 484 -22.08 8.55 24.07
C GLN A 484 -21.43 9.08 25.35
#